data_3ab8012992f57313b63e5db975c6b2ee
#
_entry.id   3ab8012992f57313b63e5db975c6b2ee
#
_cell.length_a   1.000
_cell.length_b   1.000
_cell.length_c   1.000
_cell.angle_alpha   90.00
_cell.angle_beta   90.00
_cell.angle_gamma   90.00
#
_symmetry.space_group_name_H-M   'P 1'
#
loop_
_entity.id
_entity.type
_entity.pdbx_description
1 polymer ?
#
loop_
_entity_poly.entity_id
_entity_poly.type
_entity_poly.pdbx_seq_one_letter_code
_entity_poly.pdbx_strand_id
1 'polypeptide(L)'
;VFAVAPVHAGFGIASGKPVDGLIGFEVLSRFVTTFDYGNDRVVLRAPPAAPLATPRGGRTIPFVFNGQHPMIPCTIEGFANQCVLDTGSRVSLSVLSPFLASHPSIVPANATAAGANGFGVGGASMGRLGRTTLQIAGFTVRDIVTDLSTSTKGAFADPFYAGNIGAGTLKRFAVTFDYRRSTVTFVPNATLSQRETYDRSGTFLITQGGKIVVADVRPGTPAAQAGLARGDVIATVDGKDAAALGLAAIRDAFRGSAGTTIQLGLAGKDGTARTAALTLADYV
;
A
#
# COMPACT_ATOMS: atom_id res chain seq x y z
N VAL A 1 -5.88 -27.33 2.13
CA VAL A 1 -4.84 -27.40 1.08
C VAL A 1 -3.99 -26.15 1.23
N PHE A 2 -2.69 -26.33 1.49
CA PHE A 2 -1.73 -25.23 1.50
C PHE A 2 -1.17 -25.08 0.08
N ALA A 3 -1.28 -23.89 -0.50
CA ALA A 3 -0.59 -23.60 -1.75
C ALA A 3 0.87 -23.24 -1.42
N VAL A 4 1.81 -23.96 -1.98
CA VAL A 4 3.23 -23.63 -1.93
C VAL A 4 3.54 -22.74 -3.13
N ALA A 5 3.79 -21.46 -2.88
CA ALA A 5 4.21 -20.51 -3.91
C ALA A 5 5.57 -19.91 -3.51
N PRO A 6 6.44 -19.54 -4.45
CA PRO A 6 7.72 -18.90 -4.16
C PRO A 6 7.55 -17.44 -3.70
N VAL A 7 6.82 -17.24 -2.60
CA VAL A 7 6.45 -15.90 -2.07
C VAL A 7 7.68 -15.08 -1.68
N HIS A 8 8.77 -15.74 -1.26
CA HIS A 8 10.02 -15.07 -0.91
C HIS A 8 10.67 -14.34 -2.10
N ALA A 9 10.50 -14.83 -3.32
CA ALA A 9 11.10 -14.19 -4.50
C ALA A 9 10.47 -12.83 -4.86
N GLY A 10 9.17 -12.66 -4.58
CA GLY A 10 8.45 -11.41 -4.90
C GLY A 10 8.32 -10.49 -3.67
N PHE A 11 7.71 -10.99 -2.60
CA PHE A 11 7.43 -10.17 -1.41
C PHE A 11 8.70 -9.82 -0.63
N GLY A 12 9.69 -10.72 -0.56
CA GLY A 12 10.98 -10.45 0.06
C GLY A 12 11.72 -9.28 -0.63
N ILE A 13 11.73 -9.29 -1.96
CA ILE A 13 12.32 -8.21 -2.78
C ILE A 13 11.65 -6.87 -2.48
N ALA A 14 10.32 -6.83 -2.46
CA ALA A 14 9.55 -5.62 -2.23
C ALA A 14 9.54 -5.16 -0.76
N SER A 15 9.65 -6.09 0.21
CA SER A 15 9.67 -5.74 1.64
C SER A 15 11.08 -5.38 2.15
N GLY A 16 12.12 -5.87 1.47
CA GLY A 16 13.51 -5.77 1.92
C GLY A 16 13.84 -6.70 3.09
N LYS A 17 12.97 -7.67 3.37
CA LYS A 17 13.13 -8.68 4.43
C LYS A 17 12.74 -10.06 3.90
N PRO A 18 13.34 -11.15 4.42
CA PRO A 18 12.85 -12.48 4.12
C PRO A 18 11.34 -12.60 4.45
N VAL A 19 10.59 -13.26 3.58
CA VAL A 19 9.17 -13.58 3.78
C VAL A 19 9.03 -15.08 3.61
N ASP A 20 8.81 -15.80 4.71
CA ASP A 20 8.76 -17.26 4.72
C ASP A 20 7.38 -17.82 4.39
N GLY A 21 6.34 -16.97 4.47
CA GLY A 21 4.98 -17.37 4.15
C GLY A 21 3.95 -16.25 4.28
N LEU A 22 2.73 -16.55 3.89
CA LEU A 22 1.57 -15.68 4.03
C LEU A 22 0.51 -16.39 4.87
N ILE A 23 -0.04 -15.69 5.86
CA ILE A 23 -1.19 -16.15 6.64
C ILE A 23 -2.42 -15.48 6.02
N GLY A 24 -3.26 -16.27 5.37
CA GLY A 24 -4.44 -15.79 4.67
C GLY A 24 -5.75 -16.32 5.26
N PHE A 25 -6.77 -16.36 4.42
CA PHE A 25 -8.14 -16.73 4.75
C PHE A 25 -8.26 -18.08 5.47
N GLU A 26 -7.49 -19.11 5.08
CA GLU A 26 -7.58 -20.46 5.62
C GLU A 26 -7.25 -20.54 7.12
N VAL A 27 -6.45 -19.60 7.61
CA VAL A 27 -6.13 -19.47 9.04
C VAL A 27 -7.04 -18.44 9.69
N LEU A 28 -7.12 -17.23 9.12
CA LEU A 28 -7.83 -16.10 9.71
C LEU A 28 -9.33 -16.36 9.88
N SER A 29 -9.95 -17.10 8.94
CA SER A 29 -11.39 -17.44 8.99
C SER A 29 -11.79 -18.37 10.14
N ARG A 30 -10.83 -19.01 10.78
CA ARG A 30 -11.07 -19.88 11.96
C ARG A 30 -11.24 -19.11 13.25
N PHE A 31 -10.94 -17.80 13.23
CA PHE A 31 -10.92 -16.94 14.42
C PHE A 31 -11.76 -15.68 14.17
N VAL A 32 -12.12 -15.01 15.25
CA VAL A 32 -12.39 -13.58 15.21
C VAL A 32 -11.03 -12.90 15.28
N THR A 33 -10.64 -12.25 14.17
CA THR A 33 -9.30 -11.70 13.98
C THR A 33 -9.33 -10.18 14.06
N THR A 34 -8.58 -9.60 14.98
CA THR A 34 -8.43 -8.15 15.10
C THR A 34 -7.02 -7.72 14.70
N PHE A 35 -6.93 -6.84 13.70
CA PHE A 35 -5.72 -6.09 13.36
C PHE A 35 -5.77 -4.77 14.11
N ASP A 36 -5.03 -4.67 15.21
CA ASP A 36 -4.95 -3.48 16.07
C ASP A 36 -3.67 -2.71 15.74
N TYR A 37 -3.73 -1.94 14.67
CA TYR A 37 -2.59 -1.18 14.16
C TYR A 37 -2.12 -0.07 15.11
N GLY A 38 -3.00 0.40 15.99
CA GLY A 38 -2.63 1.41 17.00
C GLY A 38 -1.72 0.86 18.09
N ASN A 39 -1.70 -0.48 18.27
CA ASN A 39 -0.90 -1.18 19.27
C ASN A 39 0.02 -2.24 18.64
N ASP A 40 0.24 -2.21 17.34
CA ASP A 40 1.13 -3.09 16.57
C ASP A 40 0.91 -4.59 16.86
N ARG A 41 -0.35 -5.02 16.94
CA ARG A 41 -0.68 -6.41 17.26
C ARG A 41 -1.82 -6.98 16.41
N VAL A 42 -1.77 -8.29 16.22
CA VAL A 42 -2.86 -9.10 15.69
C VAL A 42 -3.39 -10.00 16.80
N VAL A 43 -4.70 -9.96 17.05
CA VAL A 43 -5.35 -10.76 18.09
C VAL A 43 -6.25 -11.79 17.43
N LEU A 44 -6.01 -13.06 17.69
CA LEU A 44 -6.82 -14.19 17.25
C LEU A 44 -7.63 -14.71 18.46
N ARG A 45 -8.94 -14.72 18.34
CA ARG A 45 -9.85 -15.23 19.38
C ARG A 45 -10.69 -16.37 18.83
N ALA A 46 -10.93 -17.38 19.64
CA ALA A 46 -11.93 -18.39 19.32
C ALA A 46 -13.28 -17.70 19.07
N PRO A 47 -14.02 -18.07 18.00
CA PRO A 47 -15.29 -17.44 17.70
C PRO A 47 -16.29 -17.66 18.84
N PRO A 48 -16.83 -16.59 19.46
CA PRO A 48 -17.80 -16.72 20.54
C PRO A 48 -19.16 -17.18 20.03
N ALA A 49 -20.00 -17.74 20.91
CA ALA A 49 -21.35 -18.17 20.57
C ALA A 49 -22.24 -16.99 20.14
N ALA A 50 -22.13 -15.85 20.82
CA ALA A 50 -22.84 -14.61 20.49
C ALA A 50 -21.93 -13.63 19.71
N PRO A 51 -22.51 -12.71 18.90
CA PRO A 51 -21.76 -11.64 18.26
C PRO A 51 -21.01 -10.78 19.30
N LEU A 52 -19.81 -10.29 18.94
CA LEU A 52 -19.13 -9.31 19.77
C LEU A 52 -19.91 -7.98 19.74
N ALA A 53 -20.02 -7.33 20.89
CA ALA A 53 -20.55 -5.98 20.95
C ALA A 53 -19.65 -5.02 20.18
N THR A 54 -20.25 -4.13 19.42
CA THR A 54 -19.49 -3.06 18.73
C THR A 54 -18.93 -2.09 19.78
N PRO A 55 -17.61 -1.88 19.82
CA PRO A 55 -17.02 -0.94 20.77
C PRO A 55 -17.51 0.50 20.54
N ARG A 56 -17.43 1.33 21.59
CA ARG A 56 -17.83 2.73 21.53
C ARG A 56 -17.06 3.45 20.39
N GLY A 57 -17.79 4.20 19.56
CA GLY A 57 -17.24 4.91 18.40
C GLY A 57 -16.94 3.99 17.19
N GLY A 58 -17.06 2.67 17.36
CA GLY A 58 -16.88 1.71 16.27
C GLY A 58 -18.14 1.59 15.40
N ARG A 59 -17.96 0.93 14.26
CA ARG A 59 -19.04 0.54 13.33
C ARG A 59 -18.82 -0.89 12.88
N THR A 60 -19.85 -1.71 12.99
CA THR A 60 -19.88 -3.08 12.46
C THR A 60 -20.77 -3.10 11.22
N ILE A 61 -20.24 -3.60 10.12
CA ILE A 61 -20.95 -3.74 8.85
C ILE A 61 -20.79 -5.16 8.31
N PRO A 62 -21.73 -5.65 7.50
CA PRO A 62 -21.55 -6.90 6.79
C PRO A 62 -20.51 -6.77 5.70
N PHE A 63 -19.87 -7.87 5.34
CA PHE A 63 -19.06 -8.02 4.15
C PHE A 63 -19.56 -9.21 3.31
N VAL A 64 -19.24 -9.17 2.02
CA VAL A 64 -19.42 -10.30 1.11
C VAL A 64 -18.06 -10.78 0.64
N PHE A 65 -18.00 -11.98 0.03
CA PHE A 65 -16.75 -12.50 -0.50
C PHE A 65 -16.67 -12.34 -2.02
N ASN A 66 -15.48 -11.94 -2.50
CA ASN A 66 -15.03 -12.21 -3.86
C ASN A 66 -13.93 -13.27 -3.76
N GLY A 67 -14.27 -14.54 -4.10
CA GLY A 67 -13.42 -15.67 -3.77
C GLY A 67 -13.21 -15.77 -2.26
N GLN A 68 -12.00 -15.51 -1.77
CA GLN A 68 -11.63 -15.51 -0.35
C GLN A 68 -11.41 -14.11 0.24
N HIS A 69 -11.63 -13.05 -0.55
CA HIS A 69 -11.39 -11.68 -0.15
C HIS A 69 -12.67 -11.03 0.37
N PRO A 70 -12.69 -10.52 1.61
CA PRO A 70 -13.81 -9.75 2.12
C PRO A 70 -13.97 -8.44 1.35
N MET A 71 -15.19 -8.16 0.87
CA MET A 71 -15.56 -6.89 0.25
C MET A 71 -16.61 -6.18 1.08
N ILE A 72 -16.49 -4.88 1.18
CA ILE A 72 -17.43 -3.99 1.88
C ILE A 72 -17.94 -2.90 0.94
N PRO A 73 -19.14 -2.34 1.22
CA PRO A 73 -19.56 -1.12 0.56
C PRO A 73 -18.55 0.01 0.80
N CYS A 74 -18.17 0.69 -0.26
CA CYS A 74 -17.28 1.84 -0.22
C CYS A 74 -17.79 2.94 -1.16
N THR A 75 -17.36 4.18 -0.92
CA THR A 75 -17.60 5.30 -1.82
C THR A 75 -16.26 5.99 -2.09
N ILE A 76 -15.89 6.12 -3.37
CA ILE A 76 -14.65 6.76 -3.82
C ILE A 76 -15.05 8.00 -4.62
N GLU A 77 -14.64 9.19 -4.17
CA GLU A 77 -15.01 10.47 -4.82
C GLU A 77 -16.51 10.60 -5.12
N GLY A 78 -17.38 10.11 -4.22
CA GLY A 78 -18.83 10.14 -4.39
C GLY A 78 -19.44 8.96 -5.16
N PHE A 79 -18.65 8.10 -5.78
CA PHE A 79 -19.13 6.93 -6.51
C PHE A 79 -19.17 5.69 -5.62
N ALA A 80 -20.37 5.17 -5.38
CA ALA A 80 -20.58 3.99 -4.53
C ALA A 80 -20.32 2.68 -5.30
N ASN A 81 -19.63 1.74 -4.63
CA ASN A 81 -19.37 0.38 -5.13
C ASN A 81 -18.93 -0.53 -3.96
N GLN A 82 -18.29 -1.65 -4.27
CA GLN A 82 -17.63 -2.55 -3.33
C GLN A 82 -16.11 -2.37 -3.39
N CYS A 83 -15.44 -2.51 -2.24
CA CYS A 83 -13.99 -2.51 -2.15
C CYS A 83 -13.52 -3.75 -1.37
N VAL A 84 -12.45 -4.37 -1.83
CA VAL A 84 -11.75 -5.46 -1.11
C VAL A 84 -10.99 -4.89 0.07
N LEU A 85 -10.99 -5.61 1.19
CA LEU A 85 -10.14 -5.33 2.35
C LEU A 85 -8.88 -6.21 2.27
N ASP A 86 -7.72 -5.56 2.15
CA ASP A 86 -6.44 -6.26 1.96
C ASP A 86 -5.40 -5.81 2.99
N THR A 87 -5.29 -6.55 4.08
CA THR A 87 -4.30 -6.29 5.13
C THR A 87 -2.86 -6.54 4.69
N GLY A 88 -2.65 -7.24 3.58
CA GLY A 88 -1.34 -7.50 2.98
C GLY A 88 -0.85 -6.38 2.06
N SER A 89 -1.73 -5.50 1.62
CA SER A 89 -1.37 -4.34 0.80
C SER A 89 -0.88 -3.18 1.65
N ARG A 90 0.26 -2.60 1.30
CA ARG A 90 0.84 -1.44 2.03
C ARG A 90 0.25 -0.09 1.61
N VAL A 91 -0.36 -0.01 0.44
CA VAL A 91 -0.98 1.24 -0.06
C VAL A 91 -2.26 1.57 0.72
N SER A 92 -2.74 2.79 0.60
CA SER A 92 -3.98 3.19 1.26
C SER A 92 -5.20 2.72 0.47
N LEU A 93 -5.20 3.00 -0.82
CA LEU A 93 -6.26 2.61 -1.75
C LEU A 93 -5.66 2.40 -3.13
N SER A 94 -6.01 1.31 -3.79
CA SER A 94 -5.85 1.16 -5.23
C SER A 94 -7.23 1.16 -5.87
N VAL A 95 -7.46 2.06 -6.83
CA VAL A 95 -8.70 2.10 -7.61
C VAL A 95 -8.46 1.35 -8.92
N LEU A 96 -9.35 0.42 -9.24
CA LEU A 96 -9.18 -0.51 -10.35
C LEU A 96 -9.43 0.16 -11.71
N SER A 97 -8.68 -0.26 -12.70
CA SER A 97 -8.74 0.35 -14.04
C SER A 97 -10.13 0.31 -14.71
N PRO A 98 -10.98 -0.74 -14.59
CA PRO A 98 -12.32 -0.72 -15.17
C PRO A 98 -13.23 0.29 -14.46
N PHE A 99 -13.09 0.45 -13.14
CA PHE A 99 -13.85 1.43 -12.39
C PHE A 99 -13.43 2.87 -12.75
N LEU A 100 -12.13 3.12 -12.92
CA LEU A 100 -11.63 4.41 -13.41
C LEU A 100 -12.11 4.72 -14.83
N ALA A 101 -12.16 3.73 -15.70
CA ALA A 101 -12.62 3.90 -17.07
C ALA A 101 -14.11 4.32 -17.13
N SER A 102 -14.94 3.77 -16.21
CA SER A 102 -16.35 4.15 -16.09
C SER A 102 -16.60 5.46 -15.30
N HIS A 103 -15.61 5.90 -14.50
CA HIS A 103 -15.68 7.09 -13.64
C HIS A 103 -14.42 7.95 -13.78
N PRO A 104 -14.15 8.53 -14.96
CA PRO A 104 -12.88 9.22 -15.24
C PRO A 104 -12.65 10.46 -14.36
N SER A 105 -13.69 11.05 -13.79
CA SER A 105 -13.60 12.18 -12.86
C SER A 105 -12.96 11.84 -11.51
N ILE A 106 -12.81 10.56 -11.17
CA ILE A 106 -12.04 10.12 -9.98
C ILE A 106 -10.55 10.46 -10.12
N VAL A 107 -10.04 10.50 -11.36
CA VAL A 107 -8.64 10.83 -11.61
C VAL A 107 -8.43 12.34 -11.50
N PRO A 108 -7.74 12.84 -10.46
CA PRO A 108 -7.53 14.27 -10.31
C PRO A 108 -6.64 14.81 -11.43
N ALA A 109 -6.84 16.08 -11.82
CA ALA A 109 -6.09 16.71 -12.91
C ALA A 109 -4.57 16.72 -12.68
N ASN A 110 -4.15 16.80 -11.43
CA ASN A 110 -2.74 16.74 -11.01
C ASN A 110 -2.22 15.31 -10.73
N ALA A 111 -2.96 14.28 -11.11
CA ALA A 111 -2.46 12.92 -10.95
C ALA A 111 -1.16 12.72 -11.73
N THR A 112 -0.21 12.01 -11.12
CA THR A 112 1.13 11.81 -11.67
C THR A 112 1.12 11.07 -13.01
N ALA A 113 2.25 11.02 -13.70
CA ALA A 113 2.49 10.02 -14.74
C ALA A 113 2.40 8.60 -14.16
N ALA A 114 2.14 7.60 -14.99
CA ALA A 114 2.14 6.20 -14.58
C ALA A 114 3.54 5.74 -14.16
N GLY A 115 3.60 4.86 -13.17
CA GLY A 115 4.81 4.25 -12.65
C GLY A 115 4.48 3.07 -11.75
N ALA A 116 5.50 2.38 -11.24
CA ALA A 116 5.32 1.26 -10.31
C ALA A 116 4.82 1.76 -8.95
N ASN A 117 3.75 1.15 -8.43
CA ASN A 117 3.13 1.49 -7.15
C ASN A 117 3.23 0.36 -6.12
N GLY A 118 3.38 -0.88 -6.57
CA GLY A 118 3.44 -2.04 -5.69
C GLY A 118 4.02 -3.26 -6.39
N PHE A 119 4.12 -4.34 -5.63
CA PHE A 119 4.56 -5.64 -6.12
C PHE A 119 3.67 -6.72 -5.51
N GLY A 120 3.08 -7.55 -6.33
CA GLY A 120 2.23 -8.67 -5.93
C GLY A 120 2.64 -9.97 -6.60
N VAL A 121 1.83 -11.02 -6.44
CA VAL A 121 2.08 -12.35 -7.05
C VAL A 121 2.22 -12.25 -8.56
N GLY A 122 1.51 -11.32 -9.22
CA GLY A 122 1.57 -11.09 -10.67
C GLY A 122 2.69 -10.15 -11.14
N GLY A 123 3.57 -9.70 -10.24
CA GLY A 123 4.64 -8.73 -10.56
C GLY A 123 4.34 -7.31 -10.09
N ALA A 124 4.98 -6.32 -10.72
CA ALA A 124 4.77 -4.92 -10.37
C ALA A 124 3.38 -4.43 -10.82
N SER A 125 2.67 -3.75 -9.91
CA SER A 125 1.45 -3.02 -10.26
C SER A 125 1.82 -1.63 -10.78
N MET A 126 1.15 -1.22 -11.84
CA MET A 126 1.39 0.07 -12.50
C MET A 126 0.17 0.97 -12.33
N GLY A 127 0.41 2.24 -12.06
CA GLY A 127 -0.65 3.22 -11.93
C GLY A 127 -0.15 4.64 -11.77
N ARG A 128 -1.07 5.58 -11.84
CA ARG A 128 -0.86 6.99 -11.50
C ARG A 128 -1.11 7.17 -10.00
N LEU A 129 -0.48 8.15 -9.38
CA LEU A 129 -0.82 8.55 -8.01
C LEU A 129 -1.65 9.82 -8.04
N GLY A 130 -2.64 9.87 -7.19
CA GLY A 130 -3.47 11.03 -6.93
C GLY A 130 -3.98 11.01 -5.50
N ARG A 131 -4.69 12.06 -5.08
CA ARG A 131 -5.35 12.10 -3.78
C ARG A 131 -6.84 11.97 -3.97
N THR A 132 -7.46 11.11 -3.15
CA THR A 132 -8.91 10.89 -3.19
C THR A 132 -9.51 10.85 -1.79
N THR A 133 -10.83 10.88 -1.75
CA THR A 133 -11.64 10.68 -0.55
C THR A 133 -12.29 9.30 -0.61
N LEU A 134 -12.14 8.54 0.47
CA LEU A 134 -12.77 7.23 0.65
C LEU A 134 -13.77 7.28 1.80
N GLN A 135 -14.97 6.72 1.58
CA GLN A 135 -15.95 6.50 2.65
C GLN A 135 -16.16 5.00 2.84
N ILE A 136 -16.04 4.53 4.08
CA ILE A 136 -16.26 3.15 4.49
C ILE A 136 -16.90 3.11 5.87
N ALA A 137 -17.88 2.22 6.09
CA ALA A 137 -18.52 2.00 7.39
C ALA A 137 -18.98 3.30 8.09
N GLY A 138 -19.38 4.32 7.33
CA GLY A 138 -19.78 5.63 7.85
C GLY A 138 -18.61 6.55 8.26
N PHE A 139 -17.37 6.14 8.05
CA PHE A 139 -16.19 6.99 8.21
C PHE A 139 -15.77 7.59 6.87
N THR A 140 -15.26 8.83 6.91
CA THR A 140 -14.65 9.50 5.76
C THR A 140 -13.15 9.63 5.98
N VAL A 141 -12.36 9.05 5.09
CA VAL A 141 -10.89 9.20 5.05
C VAL A 141 -10.56 10.09 3.87
N ARG A 142 -10.08 11.29 4.17
CA ARG A 142 -9.83 12.34 3.15
C ARG A 142 -8.37 12.38 2.76
N ASP A 143 -8.12 12.89 1.57
CA ASP A 143 -6.77 13.26 1.10
C ASP A 143 -5.77 12.08 1.18
N ILE A 144 -6.27 10.86 0.90
CA ILE A 144 -5.41 9.66 0.89
C ILE A 144 -4.68 9.53 -0.44
N VAL A 145 -3.43 9.10 -0.37
CA VAL A 145 -2.65 8.79 -1.58
C VAL A 145 -3.17 7.51 -2.19
N THR A 146 -3.67 7.64 -3.40
CA THR A 146 -4.39 6.59 -4.11
C THR A 146 -3.63 6.15 -5.35
N ASP A 147 -3.47 4.85 -5.48
CA ASP A 147 -3.02 4.20 -6.71
C ASP A 147 -4.20 4.11 -7.69
N LEU A 148 -4.11 4.87 -8.77
CA LEU A 148 -5.06 4.88 -9.88
C LEU A 148 -4.56 3.91 -10.95
N SER A 149 -5.00 2.66 -10.86
CA SER A 149 -4.44 1.55 -11.65
C SER A 149 -4.56 1.76 -13.16
N THR A 150 -3.50 1.42 -13.87
CA THR A 150 -3.47 1.34 -15.34
C THR A 150 -3.34 -0.11 -15.83
N SER A 151 -3.55 -1.08 -14.94
CA SER A 151 -3.42 -2.49 -15.26
C SER A 151 -4.51 -2.94 -16.24
N THR A 152 -4.14 -3.76 -17.23
CA THR A 152 -5.07 -4.34 -18.22
C THR A 152 -5.38 -5.81 -17.93
N LYS A 153 -4.77 -6.39 -16.90
CA LYS A 153 -4.94 -7.78 -16.47
C LYS A 153 -4.65 -7.96 -14.98
N GLY A 154 -5.05 -9.09 -14.43
CA GLY A 154 -4.87 -9.42 -13.01
C GLY A 154 -5.87 -8.70 -12.11
N ALA A 155 -5.65 -8.76 -10.79
CA ALA A 155 -6.58 -8.29 -9.79
C ALA A 155 -6.98 -6.81 -9.93
N PHE A 156 -6.08 -5.94 -10.41
CA PHE A 156 -6.37 -4.52 -10.59
C PHE A 156 -7.09 -4.18 -11.91
N ALA A 157 -7.42 -5.19 -12.73
CA ALA A 157 -8.27 -5.09 -13.91
C ALA A 157 -9.59 -5.86 -13.75
N ASP A 158 -9.96 -6.21 -12.52
CA ASP A 158 -11.23 -6.88 -12.19
C ASP A 158 -12.39 -5.88 -12.31
N PRO A 159 -13.46 -6.18 -13.08
CA PRO A 159 -14.59 -5.27 -13.25
C PRO A 159 -15.63 -5.33 -12.12
N PHE A 160 -15.52 -6.28 -11.17
CA PHE A 160 -16.57 -6.57 -10.19
C PHE A 160 -16.50 -5.69 -8.94
N TYR A 161 -15.42 -4.96 -8.71
CA TYR A 161 -15.28 -4.07 -7.57
C TYR A 161 -14.44 -2.82 -7.91
N ALA A 162 -14.59 -1.77 -7.10
CA ALA A 162 -13.97 -0.47 -7.40
C ALA A 162 -12.51 -0.39 -6.96
N GLY A 163 -12.17 -1.00 -5.84
CA GLY A 163 -10.87 -0.74 -5.24
C GLY A 163 -10.42 -1.77 -4.22
N ASN A 164 -9.13 -1.71 -3.91
CA ASN A 164 -8.45 -2.50 -2.89
C ASN A 164 -7.99 -1.57 -1.77
N ILE A 165 -8.56 -1.74 -0.56
CA ILE A 165 -8.27 -0.93 0.62
C ILE A 165 -7.15 -1.62 1.39
N GLY A 166 -5.97 -1.00 1.40
CA GLY A 166 -4.79 -1.54 2.06
C GLY A 166 -4.51 -0.97 3.44
N ALA A 167 -3.39 -1.42 4.02
CA ALA A 167 -2.96 -1.08 5.36
C ALA A 167 -2.75 0.43 5.57
N GLY A 168 -2.43 1.20 4.54
CA GLY A 168 -2.34 2.66 4.65
C GLY A 168 -3.64 3.32 5.12
N THR A 169 -4.80 2.79 4.71
CA THR A 169 -6.11 3.18 5.24
C THR A 169 -6.47 2.42 6.50
N LEU A 170 -6.30 1.09 6.51
CA LEU A 170 -6.73 0.22 7.61
C LEU A 170 -6.02 0.55 8.94
N LYS A 171 -4.77 1.02 8.91
CA LYS A 171 -4.01 1.43 10.11
C LYS A 171 -4.64 2.59 10.90
N ARG A 172 -5.62 3.26 10.33
CA ARG A 172 -6.41 4.32 10.99
C ARG A 172 -7.47 3.77 11.92
N PHE A 173 -7.57 2.42 11.99
CA PHE A 173 -8.57 1.69 12.76
C PHE A 173 -7.95 0.50 13.48
N ALA A 174 -8.63 0.02 14.52
CA ALA A 174 -8.58 -1.39 14.88
C ALA A 174 -9.67 -2.08 14.06
N VAL A 175 -9.28 -3.08 13.24
CA VAL A 175 -10.18 -3.78 12.31
C VAL A 175 -10.39 -5.20 12.77
N THR A 176 -11.63 -5.57 13.10
CA THR A 176 -11.99 -6.91 13.58
C THR A 176 -12.87 -7.63 12.56
N PHE A 177 -12.39 -8.75 12.05
CA PHE A 177 -13.14 -9.64 11.16
C PHE A 177 -13.79 -10.78 11.95
N ASP A 178 -15.10 -10.95 11.81
CA ASP A 178 -15.83 -12.15 12.20
C ASP A 178 -16.30 -12.87 10.93
N TYR A 179 -15.48 -13.79 10.45
CA TYR A 179 -15.74 -14.52 9.22
C TYR A 179 -16.96 -15.43 9.30
N ARG A 180 -17.27 -15.97 10.50
CA ARG A 180 -18.44 -16.82 10.70
C ARG A 180 -19.75 -16.07 10.51
N ARG A 181 -19.74 -14.76 10.81
CA ARG A 181 -20.92 -13.88 10.70
C ARG A 181 -20.83 -12.96 9.50
N SER A 182 -19.76 -13.06 8.74
CA SER A 182 -19.47 -12.17 7.60
C SER A 182 -19.62 -10.69 8.00
N THR A 183 -19.01 -10.30 9.12
CA THR A 183 -19.02 -8.93 9.60
C THR A 183 -17.61 -8.42 9.87
N VAL A 184 -17.42 -7.13 9.64
CA VAL A 184 -16.20 -6.42 9.99
C VAL A 184 -16.51 -5.20 10.83
N THR A 185 -15.74 -5.01 11.90
CA THR A 185 -15.87 -3.87 12.80
C THR A 185 -14.68 -2.96 12.66
N PHE A 186 -14.93 -1.68 12.44
CA PHE A 186 -13.93 -0.62 12.40
C PHE A 186 -14.03 0.23 13.67
N VAL A 187 -12.97 0.33 14.43
CA VAL A 187 -12.86 1.25 15.58
C VAL A 187 -11.76 2.26 15.25
N PRO A 188 -12.10 3.55 15.07
CA PRO A 188 -11.12 4.55 14.69
C PRO A 188 -10.09 4.77 15.80
N ASN A 189 -8.85 5.04 15.41
CA ASN A 189 -7.79 5.45 16.32
C ASN A 189 -7.40 6.93 16.08
N ALA A 190 -6.43 7.43 16.83
CA ALA A 190 -6.00 8.82 16.78
C ALA A 190 -5.44 9.28 15.40
N THR A 191 -5.16 8.33 14.50
CA THR A 191 -4.59 8.65 13.19
C THR A 191 -5.65 8.82 12.09
N LEU A 192 -6.96 8.64 12.40
CA LEU A 192 -8.02 8.68 11.39
C LEU A 192 -8.01 9.96 10.55
N SER A 193 -7.82 11.10 11.20
CA SER A 193 -7.80 12.43 10.55
C SER A 193 -6.41 12.93 10.15
N GLN A 194 -5.35 12.14 10.41
CA GLN A 194 -4.00 12.56 10.07
C GLN A 194 -3.81 12.55 8.55
N ARG A 195 -3.14 13.60 8.03
CA ARG A 195 -2.74 13.63 6.64
C ARG A 195 -1.76 12.50 6.36
N GLU A 196 -1.95 11.83 5.25
CA GLU A 196 -1.09 10.73 4.86
C GLU A 196 0.29 11.23 4.42
N THR A 197 1.34 10.62 4.99
CA THR A 197 2.71 10.77 4.50
C THR A 197 2.97 9.70 3.43
N TYR A 198 3.67 10.09 2.37
CA TYR A 198 4.02 9.20 1.26
C TYR A 198 5.46 9.41 0.84
N ASP A 199 5.97 8.54 -0.03
CA ASP A 199 7.31 8.68 -0.60
C ASP A 199 7.38 9.93 -1.49
N ARG A 200 8.19 10.91 -1.09
CA ARG A 200 8.39 12.20 -1.78
C ARG A 200 9.55 12.19 -2.75
N SER A 201 10.18 11.04 -2.95
CA SER A 201 11.23 10.88 -3.96
C SER A 201 10.67 10.59 -5.35
N GLY A 202 9.60 9.81 -5.42
CA GLY A 202 9.04 9.27 -6.65
C GLY A 202 9.78 8.04 -7.17
N THR A 203 10.54 7.35 -6.31
CA THR A 203 11.19 6.08 -6.64
C THR A 203 10.33 4.88 -6.25
N PHE A 204 10.49 3.77 -6.96
CA PHE A 204 10.11 2.46 -6.49
C PHE A 204 11.36 1.65 -6.21
N LEU A 205 11.65 1.45 -4.92
CA LEU A 205 12.85 0.75 -4.47
C LEU A 205 12.56 -0.72 -4.17
N ILE A 206 13.53 -1.59 -4.44
CA ILE A 206 13.51 -3.02 -4.09
C ILE A 206 14.85 -3.42 -3.50
N THR A 207 14.88 -4.60 -2.88
CA THR A 207 16.13 -5.26 -2.50
C THR A 207 16.44 -6.37 -3.50
N GLN A 208 17.62 -6.36 -4.08
CA GLN A 208 18.08 -7.40 -5.00
C GLN A 208 19.53 -7.75 -4.71
N GLY A 209 19.83 -9.02 -4.42
CA GLY A 209 21.18 -9.45 -4.07
C GLY A 209 21.78 -8.70 -2.87
N GLY A 210 20.97 -8.37 -1.87
CA GLY A 210 21.40 -7.58 -0.69
C GLY A 210 21.58 -6.08 -0.94
N LYS A 211 21.39 -5.61 -2.17
CA LYS A 211 21.53 -4.20 -2.58
C LYS A 211 20.18 -3.52 -2.67
N ILE A 212 20.15 -2.21 -2.45
CA ILE A 212 18.97 -1.36 -2.68
C ILE A 212 18.99 -0.88 -4.13
N VAL A 213 18.00 -1.30 -4.90
CA VAL A 213 17.92 -1.03 -6.33
C VAL A 213 16.72 -0.15 -6.65
N VAL A 214 16.92 0.84 -7.49
CA VAL A 214 15.87 1.66 -8.09
C VAL A 214 15.17 0.84 -9.17
N ALA A 215 14.03 0.26 -8.86
CA ALA A 215 13.25 -0.56 -9.79
C ALA A 215 12.43 0.30 -10.75
N ASP A 216 12.04 1.51 -10.33
CA ASP A 216 11.35 2.48 -11.18
C ASP A 216 11.57 3.90 -10.66
N VAL A 217 11.50 4.88 -11.57
CA VAL A 217 11.51 6.32 -11.27
C VAL A 217 10.35 6.95 -12.02
N ARG A 218 9.43 7.54 -11.26
CA ARG A 218 8.25 8.18 -11.83
C ARG A 218 8.64 9.50 -12.52
N PRO A 219 8.20 9.73 -13.77
CA PRO A 219 8.50 10.97 -14.47
C PRO A 219 7.96 12.22 -13.73
N GLY A 220 8.73 13.31 -13.78
CA GLY A 220 8.34 14.59 -13.17
C GLY A 220 8.54 14.66 -11.65
N THR A 221 9.12 13.65 -11.02
CA THR A 221 9.34 13.59 -9.57
C THR A 221 10.75 14.04 -9.17
N PRO A 222 10.99 14.30 -7.87
CA PRO A 222 12.32 14.65 -7.36
C PRO A 222 13.43 13.70 -7.78
N ALA A 223 13.20 12.39 -7.77
CA ALA A 223 14.20 11.42 -8.21
C ALA A 223 14.53 11.56 -9.69
N ALA A 224 13.53 11.80 -10.55
CA ALA A 224 13.76 12.06 -11.97
C ALA A 224 14.57 13.34 -12.17
N GLN A 225 14.27 14.40 -11.41
CA GLN A 225 15.01 15.67 -11.46
C GLN A 225 16.46 15.52 -10.94
N ALA A 226 16.67 14.67 -9.92
CA ALA A 226 18.01 14.34 -9.41
C ALA A 226 18.78 13.37 -10.32
N GLY A 227 18.20 12.96 -11.45
CA GLY A 227 18.84 12.10 -12.44
C GLY A 227 18.95 10.64 -12.02
N LEU A 228 18.12 10.17 -11.07
CA LEU A 228 18.03 8.74 -10.77
C LEU A 228 17.38 8.00 -11.94
N ALA A 229 17.84 6.78 -12.19
CA ALA A 229 17.37 5.95 -13.27
C ALA A 229 17.06 4.52 -12.78
N ARG A 230 16.15 3.86 -13.49
CA ARG A 230 15.88 2.44 -13.26
C ARG A 230 17.14 1.61 -13.41
N GLY A 231 17.46 0.83 -12.37
CA GLY A 231 18.62 -0.04 -12.28
C GLY A 231 19.80 0.58 -11.55
N ASP A 232 19.73 1.85 -11.13
CA ASP A 232 20.69 2.40 -10.19
C ASP A 232 20.69 1.61 -8.88
N VAL A 233 21.84 1.42 -8.31
CA VAL A 233 22.03 0.87 -6.96
C VAL A 233 22.31 2.03 -6.03
N ILE A 234 21.52 2.18 -4.99
CA ILE A 234 21.80 3.11 -3.89
C ILE A 234 22.84 2.46 -3.00
N ALA A 235 24.07 2.98 -3.02
CA ALA A 235 25.17 2.50 -2.23
C ALA A 235 25.21 3.18 -0.85
N THR A 236 24.97 4.50 -0.81
CA THR A 236 24.94 5.26 0.43
C THR A 236 23.76 6.24 0.48
N VAL A 237 23.30 6.53 1.68
CA VAL A 237 22.31 7.56 2.00
C VAL A 237 22.88 8.43 3.11
N ASP A 238 23.12 9.72 2.83
CA ASP A 238 23.81 10.66 3.74
C ASP A 238 25.13 10.10 4.31
N GLY A 239 25.92 9.47 3.42
CA GLY A 239 27.20 8.86 3.76
C GLY A 239 27.13 7.50 4.47
N LYS A 240 25.93 7.02 4.84
CA LYS A 240 25.74 5.72 5.50
C LYS A 240 25.50 4.63 4.46
N ASP A 241 26.04 3.43 4.68
CA ASP A 241 25.82 2.27 3.82
C ASP A 241 24.33 1.92 3.71
N ALA A 242 23.81 1.88 2.48
CA ALA A 242 22.40 1.69 2.22
C ALA A 242 21.92 0.26 2.53
N ALA A 243 22.78 -0.75 2.35
CA ALA A 243 22.45 -2.12 2.68
C ALA A 243 22.34 -2.31 4.21
N ALA A 244 23.22 -1.67 4.97
CA ALA A 244 23.18 -1.68 6.44
C ALA A 244 21.96 -0.93 6.98
N LEU A 245 21.56 0.20 6.36
CA LEU A 245 20.32 0.92 6.71
C LEU A 245 19.07 0.07 6.44
N GLY A 246 19.07 -0.63 5.33
CA GLY A 246 17.94 -1.43 4.85
C GLY A 246 16.84 -0.62 4.17
N LEU A 247 16.04 -1.32 3.35
CA LEU A 247 15.01 -0.71 2.50
C LEU A 247 13.95 0.08 3.29
N ALA A 248 13.56 -0.41 4.47
CA ALA A 248 12.54 0.24 5.28
C ALA A 248 12.99 1.64 5.75
N ALA A 249 14.19 1.74 6.31
CA ALA A 249 14.72 3.02 6.80
C ALA A 249 14.91 4.03 5.67
N ILE A 250 15.34 3.58 4.47
CA ILE A 250 15.49 4.45 3.30
C ILE A 250 14.12 4.97 2.82
N ARG A 251 13.11 4.11 2.75
CA ARG A 251 11.74 4.52 2.42
C ARG A 251 11.15 5.50 3.45
N ASP A 252 11.48 5.33 4.72
CA ASP A 252 11.05 6.26 5.77
C ASP A 252 11.75 7.61 5.64
N ALA A 253 13.05 7.63 5.30
CA ALA A 253 13.76 8.87 4.98
C ALA A 253 13.12 9.59 3.78
N PHE A 254 12.69 8.86 2.74
CA PHE A 254 12.03 9.43 1.56
C PHE A 254 10.59 9.92 1.83
N ARG A 255 10.02 9.62 3.00
CA ARG A 255 8.77 10.22 3.51
C ARG A 255 8.99 11.48 4.33
N GLY A 256 10.23 11.91 4.48
CA GLY A 256 10.60 13.13 5.18
C GLY A 256 9.88 14.38 4.64
N SER A 257 10.10 15.52 5.27
CA SER A 257 9.45 16.78 4.89
C SER A 257 9.87 17.23 3.49
N ALA A 258 8.96 17.86 2.76
CA ALA A 258 9.30 18.54 1.51
C ALA A 258 10.40 19.59 1.78
N GLY A 259 11.34 19.73 0.84
CA GLY A 259 12.54 20.57 0.96
C GLY A 259 13.73 19.88 1.62
N THR A 260 13.55 18.68 2.23
CA THR A 260 14.70 17.93 2.76
C THR A 260 15.55 17.39 1.60
N THR A 261 16.85 17.66 1.64
CA THR A 261 17.81 17.14 0.67
C THR A 261 18.55 15.94 1.25
N ILE A 262 18.58 14.85 0.54
CA ILE A 262 19.24 13.60 0.89
C ILE A 262 20.37 13.37 -0.11
N GLN A 263 21.60 13.15 0.39
CA GLN A 263 22.76 12.85 -0.45
C GLN A 263 22.82 11.34 -0.75
N LEU A 264 22.75 10.98 -2.00
CA LEU A 264 22.79 9.59 -2.45
C LEU A 264 24.13 9.29 -3.13
N GLY A 265 24.83 8.24 -2.68
CA GLY A 265 25.86 7.58 -3.47
C GLY A 265 25.21 6.50 -4.32
N LEU A 266 25.41 6.56 -5.63
CA LEU A 266 24.79 5.69 -6.62
C LEU A 266 25.85 4.93 -7.40
N ALA A 267 25.54 3.68 -7.76
CA ALA A 267 26.24 2.96 -8.82
C ALA A 267 25.25 2.70 -9.97
N GLY A 268 25.58 3.17 -11.17
CA GLY A 268 24.81 2.91 -12.37
C GLY A 268 24.83 1.43 -12.78
N LYS A 269 24.02 1.06 -13.77
CA LYS A 269 24.01 -0.31 -14.32
C LYS A 269 25.36 -0.78 -14.86
N ASP A 270 26.17 0.15 -15.35
CA ASP A 270 27.53 -0.05 -15.84
C ASP A 270 28.57 -0.08 -14.72
N GLY A 271 28.17 0.08 -13.47
CA GLY A 271 29.04 0.15 -12.31
C GLY A 271 29.66 1.52 -12.06
N THR A 272 29.36 2.53 -12.88
CA THR A 272 29.89 3.89 -12.71
C THR A 272 29.33 4.50 -11.40
N ALA A 273 30.24 4.89 -10.50
CA ALA A 273 29.88 5.56 -9.26
C ALA A 273 29.58 7.04 -9.52
N ARG A 274 28.50 7.55 -8.90
CA ARG A 274 28.12 8.95 -8.94
C ARG A 274 27.39 9.35 -7.68
N THR A 275 27.23 10.64 -7.46
CA THR A 275 26.41 11.18 -6.38
C THR A 275 25.19 11.91 -6.94
N ALA A 276 24.11 11.95 -6.17
CA ALA A 276 22.93 12.73 -6.49
C ALA A 276 22.38 13.38 -5.21
N ALA A 277 22.01 14.65 -5.32
CA ALA A 277 21.28 15.36 -4.28
C ALA A 277 19.78 15.24 -4.56
N LEU A 278 19.08 14.45 -3.77
CA LEU A 278 17.64 14.23 -3.87
C LEU A 278 16.92 15.19 -2.94
N THR A 279 16.29 16.23 -3.47
CA THR A 279 15.46 17.14 -2.68
C THR A 279 14.00 16.68 -2.72
N LEU A 280 13.47 16.24 -1.60
CA LEU A 280 12.10 15.73 -1.47
C LEU A 280 11.08 16.85 -1.76
N ALA A 281 10.02 16.53 -2.49
CA ALA A 281 8.94 17.46 -2.77
C ALA A 281 7.59 16.75 -2.83
N ASP A 282 6.52 17.50 -2.53
CA ASP A 282 5.17 17.02 -2.81
C ASP A 282 4.92 17.03 -4.32
N TYR A 283 4.45 15.91 -4.85
CA TYR A 283 4.13 15.72 -6.27
C TYR A 283 2.78 15.02 -6.48
N VAL A 284 2.05 14.78 -5.36
CA VAL A 284 0.70 14.20 -5.32
C VAL A 284 -0.22 15.08 -4.48
#